data_c4ad8c3cf445a2a377e4fc264ed89950
#
_entry.id   c4ad8c3cf445a2a377e4fc264ed89950
#
_cell.length_a   1.000
_cell.length_b   1.000
_cell.length_c   1.000
_cell.angle_alpha   90.00
_cell.angle_beta   90.00
_cell.angle_gamma   90.00
#
_symmetry.space_group_name_H-M   'P 1'
#
loop_
_entity.id
_entity.type
_entity.pdbx_description
1 polymer ?
#
loop_
_entity_poly.entity_id
_entity_poly.type
_entity_poly.pdbx_seq_one_letter_code
_entity_poly.pdbx_strand_id
1 'polypeptide(L)' 'MIIDDKLMRYVVFKKRTEMEIRQKCKRLEYNEEYIEEIIQYLSENEYIDDVKYVEKYINNILKL' A
#
# COMPACT_ATOMS: atom_id res chain seq x y z
N MET A 1 1.73 -4.27 16.05
CA MET A 1 1.97 -5.18 14.90
C MET A 1 3.45 -5.16 14.53
N ILE A 2 4.02 -6.32 14.24
CA ILE A 2 5.41 -6.44 13.79
C ILE A 2 5.38 -6.75 12.30
N ILE A 3 5.98 -5.88 11.51
CA ILE A 3 6.10 -6.07 10.08
C ILE A 3 7.51 -6.56 9.76
N ASP A 4 7.60 -7.55 8.87
CA ASP A 4 8.87 -8.13 8.43
C ASP A 4 9.80 -7.05 7.87
N ASP A 5 11.09 -7.13 8.19
CA ASP A 5 12.11 -6.22 7.70
C ASP A 5 12.14 -6.14 6.17
N LYS A 6 11.93 -7.25 5.48
CA LYS A 6 11.92 -7.28 4.02
C LYS A 6 10.83 -6.38 3.46
N LEU A 7 9.66 -6.43 4.05
CA LEU A 7 8.54 -5.60 3.63
C LEU A 7 8.77 -4.14 4.03
N MET A 8 9.28 -3.89 5.22
CA MET A 8 9.56 -2.52 5.66
C MET A 8 10.60 -1.85 4.77
N ARG A 9 11.66 -2.54 4.40
CA ARG A 9 12.65 -2.01 3.47
C ARG A 9 12.03 -1.68 2.12
N TYR A 10 11.12 -2.51 1.66
CA TYR A 10 10.43 -2.31 0.39
C TYR A 10 9.59 -1.03 0.39
N VAL A 11 8.82 -0.78 1.46
CA VAL A 11 7.94 0.38 1.54
C VAL A 11 8.67 1.66 1.91
N VAL A 12 9.77 1.57 2.66
CA VAL A 12 10.57 2.74 3.08
C VAL A 12 11.46 3.21 1.94
N PHE A 13 12.00 2.29 1.14
CA PHE A 13 12.88 2.63 0.03
C PHE A 13 12.17 3.53 -1.00
N LYS A 14 10.91 3.22 -1.29
CA LYS A 14 10.11 4.01 -2.21
C LYS A 14 8.64 3.86 -1.84
N LYS A 15 7.90 4.94 -1.80
CA LYS A 15 6.48 4.90 -1.52
C LYS A 15 5.76 4.07 -2.60
N ARG A 16 4.97 3.09 -2.15
CA ARG A 16 4.30 2.13 -3.03
C ARG A 16 2.79 2.29 -2.97
N THR A 17 2.10 1.85 -4.04
CA THR A 17 0.66 1.78 -4.04
C THR A 17 0.20 0.58 -3.22
N GLU A 18 -1.08 0.60 -2.80
CA GLU A 18 -1.67 -0.54 -2.09
C GLU A 18 -1.52 -1.84 -2.90
N MET A 19 -1.78 -1.78 -4.21
CA MET A 19 -1.68 -2.94 -5.09
C MET A 19 -0.26 -3.52 -5.11
N GLU A 20 0.76 -2.66 -5.22
CA GLU A 20 2.15 -3.10 -5.20
C GLU A 20 2.51 -3.81 -3.90
N ILE A 21 2.05 -3.26 -2.78
CA ILE A 21 2.30 -3.84 -1.46
C ILE A 21 1.58 -5.17 -1.31
N ARG A 22 0.33 -5.28 -1.77
CA ARG A 22 -0.41 -6.55 -1.75
C ARG A 22 0.28 -7.60 -2.58
N GLN A 23 0.76 -7.26 -3.76
CA GLN A 23 1.50 -8.19 -4.62
C GLN A 23 2.80 -8.66 -3.96
N LYS A 24 3.51 -7.75 -3.32
CA LYS A 24 4.73 -8.11 -2.59
C LYS A 24 4.44 -9.07 -1.45
N CYS A 25 3.37 -8.81 -0.69
CA CYS A 25 2.94 -9.68 0.41
C CYS A 25 2.59 -11.08 -0.10
N LYS A 26 1.93 -11.17 -1.26
CA LYS A 26 1.60 -12.47 -1.86
C LYS A 26 2.85 -13.23 -2.28
N ARG A 27 3.86 -12.54 -2.82
CA ARG A 27 5.15 -13.16 -3.15
C ARG A 27 5.86 -13.70 -1.92
N LEU A 28 5.69 -13.01 -0.78
CA LEU A 28 6.25 -13.45 0.49
C LEU A 28 5.40 -14.53 1.17
N GLU A 29 4.29 -14.93 0.52
CA GLU A 29 3.40 -15.99 0.98
C GLU A 29 2.71 -15.68 2.32
N TYR A 30 2.45 -14.41 2.58
CA TYR A 30 1.69 -14.01 3.77
C TYR A 30 0.21 -14.36 3.57
N ASN A 31 -0.49 -14.71 4.67
CA ASN A 31 -1.92 -14.96 4.59
C ASN A 31 -2.69 -13.65 4.46
N GLU A 32 -3.94 -13.74 3.97
CA GLU A 32 -4.73 -12.56 3.66
C GLU A 32 -5.04 -11.72 4.89
N GLU A 33 -5.32 -12.34 6.01
CA GLU A 33 -5.59 -11.62 7.26
C GLU A 33 -4.39 -10.75 7.66
N TYR A 34 -3.20 -11.30 7.57
CA TYR A 34 -1.98 -10.57 7.87
C TYR A 34 -1.75 -9.44 6.86
N ILE A 35 -2.03 -9.70 5.58
CA ILE A 35 -1.91 -8.68 4.53
C ILE A 35 -2.85 -7.50 4.82
N GLU A 36 -4.09 -7.76 5.21
CA GLU A 36 -5.04 -6.69 5.54
C GLU A 36 -4.55 -5.85 6.73
N GLU A 37 -4.01 -6.48 7.75
CA GLU A 37 -3.43 -5.76 8.89
C GLU A 37 -2.26 -4.89 8.48
N ILE A 38 -1.39 -5.41 7.63
CA ILE A 38 -0.24 -4.68 7.09
C ILE A 38 -0.72 -3.45 6.31
N ILE A 39 -1.67 -3.64 5.41
CA ILE A 39 -2.20 -2.55 4.58
C ILE A 39 -2.81 -1.46 5.46
N GLN A 40 -3.59 -1.84 6.45
CA GLN A 40 -4.18 -0.88 7.37
C GLN A 40 -3.12 -0.08 8.13
N TYR A 41 -2.12 -0.77 8.67
CA TYR A 41 -1.03 -0.11 9.39
C TYR A 41 -0.26 0.86 8.51
N LEU A 42 0.10 0.43 7.30
CA LEU A 42 0.87 1.26 6.39
C LEU A 42 0.06 2.45 5.88
N SER A 43 -1.24 2.27 5.69
CA SER A 43 -2.14 3.35 5.29
C SER A 43 -2.26 4.41 6.38
N GLU A 44 -2.41 3.99 7.63
CA GLU A 44 -2.53 4.90 8.77
C GLU A 44 -1.26 5.72 9.01
N ASN A 45 -0.10 5.15 8.65
CA ASN A 45 1.19 5.81 8.81
C ASN A 45 1.71 6.47 7.54
N GLU A 46 0.84 6.60 6.54
CA GLU A 46 1.14 7.29 5.28
C GLU A 46 2.30 6.69 4.48
N TYR A 47 2.51 5.39 4.60
CA TYR A 47 3.51 4.67 3.81
C TYR A 47 2.99 4.27 2.43
N ILE A 48 1.67 4.37 2.21
CA ILE A 48 1.04 3.96 0.95
C ILE A 48 0.70 5.19 0.14
N ASP A 49 1.03 5.15 -1.16
CA ASP A 49 0.66 6.20 -2.10
C ASP A 49 -0.84 6.09 -2.41
N ASP A 50 -1.57 7.20 -2.29
CA ASP A 50 -3.03 7.20 -2.46
C ASP A 50 -3.42 7.32 -3.93
N VAL A 51 -3.44 6.18 -4.61
CA VAL A 51 -3.85 6.10 -6.01
C VAL A 51 -5.32 6.53 -6.18
N LYS A 52 -6.17 6.19 -5.21
CA LYS A 52 -7.60 6.56 -5.26
C LYS A 52 -7.78 8.07 -5.25
N TYR A 53 -6.98 8.77 -4.48
CA TYR A 53 -7.01 10.23 -4.46
C TYR A 53 -6.64 10.81 -5.82
N VAL A 54 -5.59 10.28 -6.43
CA VAL A 54 -5.14 10.73 -7.75
C VAL A 54 -6.22 10.48 -8.81
N GLU A 55 -6.83 9.30 -8.82
CA GLU A 55 -7.91 8.97 -9.75
C GLU A 55 -9.11 9.91 -9.58
N LYS A 56 -9.50 10.15 -8.33
CA LYS A 56 -10.61 11.04 -8.03
C LYS A 56 -10.33 12.47 -8.50
N TYR A 57 -9.11 12.94 -8.30
CA TYR A 57 -8.69 14.27 -8.74
C TYR A 57 -8.72 14.39 -10.27
N ILE A 58 -8.20 13.41 -10.97
CA ILE A 58 -8.20 13.37 -12.43
C ILE A 58 -9.64 13.35 -12.97
N ASN A 59 -10.51 12.53 -12.38
CA ASN A 59 -11.92 12.47 -12.78
C ASN A 59 -12.62 13.81 -12.63
N ASN A 60 -12.34 14.54 -11.56
CA ASN A 60 -12.90 15.88 -11.35
C ASN A 60 -12.43 16.87 -12.42
N ILE A 61 -11.16 16.80 -12.80
CA ILE A 61 -10.61 17.65 -13.86
C ILE A 61 -11.26 17.31 -15.20
N LEU A 62 -11.42 16.04 -15.51
CA LEU A 62 -12.01 15.60 -16.78
C LEU A 62 -13.50 15.94 -16.90
N LYS A 63 -14.20 16.13 -15.79
CA LYS A 63 -15.61 16.55 -15.79
C LYS A 63 -15.80 18.03 -16.06
N LEU A 64 -14.77 18.78 -15.98
CA LEU A 64 -14.80 20.22 -16.28
C LEU A 64 -14.72 20.46 -17.78
#